data_2a943e8ad2c156636100d2d73f7ed1f4
#
_entry.id   2a943e8ad2c156636100d2d73f7ed1f4
#
_cell.length_a   1.000
_cell.length_b   1.000
_cell.length_c   1.000
_cell.angle_alpha   90.00
_cell.angle_beta   90.00
_cell.angle_gamma   90.00
#
_symmetry.space_group_name_H-M   'P 1'
#
loop_
_entity.id
_entity.type
_entity.pdbx_description
1 polymer ?
#
loop_
_entity_poly.entity_id
_entity_poly.type
_entity_poly.pdbx_seq_one_letter_code
_entity_poly.pdbx_strand_id
1 'polypeptide(L)'
;KKDAVNRVMLLTDGDFNVGISDPEQLEDFVSRKRETGIYLSVLGFGRGNYNDAMMQKIAQTGNGIAVYVDTLSEARKVLADDMAGNIFPIADDVKIQVEFNPARIAEYRLIGYETRMLDREDFNNDKVDAGDIGAGTSVTAIYEVTPAGSDGAAIDPLRYGEAAKAGSTKGEYAFVKLRYKAPGAAESTLITHAVTDKDRSKSVESAPEWARFATAVAGFGEMLKGGDALGTGFGWEAIRNLGLGAKGEDEFGYRAEFIELTRLAETADAQAALTSPGKGE
;
A
#
# COMPACT_ATOMS: atom_id res chain seq x y z
N LYS A 1 21.38 21.49 -7.61
CA LYS A 1 21.02 22.73 -8.35
C LYS A 1 19.68 23.21 -7.82
N LYS A 2 19.50 24.54 -7.64
CA LYS A 2 18.27 25.08 -7.03
C LYS A 2 16.98 24.85 -7.84
N ASP A 3 17.12 24.61 -9.15
CA ASP A 3 15.99 24.43 -10.08
C ASP A 3 15.98 23.01 -10.69
N ALA A 4 16.40 22.01 -9.93
CA ALA A 4 16.44 20.63 -10.38
C ALA A 4 16.02 19.69 -9.24
N VAL A 5 15.42 18.58 -9.59
CA VAL A 5 15.19 17.49 -8.65
C VAL A 5 16.54 16.90 -8.24
N ASN A 6 16.82 16.91 -6.95
CA ASN A 6 18.04 16.35 -6.38
C ASN A 6 17.70 15.10 -5.60
N ARG A 7 18.09 13.94 -6.10
CA ARG A 7 17.83 12.65 -5.45
C ARG A 7 19.12 11.89 -5.25
N VAL A 8 19.31 11.37 -4.05
CA VAL A 8 20.35 10.41 -3.70
C VAL A 8 19.76 9.01 -3.78
N MET A 9 20.43 8.11 -4.47
CA MET A 9 20.11 6.69 -4.47
C MET A 9 21.20 6.00 -3.65
N LEU A 10 20.83 5.48 -2.49
CA LEU A 10 21.72 4.74 -1.61
C LEU A 10 21.61 3.25 -1.96
N LEU A 11 22.74 2.65 -2.33
CA LEU A 11 22.85 1.24 -2.59
C LEU A 11 23.58 0.59 -1.41
N THR A 12 22.96 -0.38 -0.76
CA THR A 12 23.53 -1.05 0.42
C THR A 12 23.29 -2.56 0.38
N ASP A 13 24.25 -3.31 0.88
CA ASP A 13 24.19 -4.77 1.03
C ASP A 13 23.97 -5.22 2.49
N GLY A 14 23.69 -4.29 3.39
CA GLY A 14 23.49 -4.57 4.81
C GLY A 14 23.15 -3.33 5.63
N ASP A 15 23.40 -3.44 6.94
CA ASP A 15 23.17 -2.36 7.89
C ASP A 15 24.12 -1.17 7.70
N PHE A 16 23.68 0.00 8.17
CA PHE A 16 24.55 1.18 8.28
C PHE A 16 25.58 0.98 9.41
N ASN A 17 26.79 0.59 9.04
CA ASN A 17 27.86 0.30 9.99
C ASN A 17 28.86 1.46 10.14
N VAL A 18 28.74 2.51 9.34
CA VAL A 18 29.70 3.63 9.29
C VAL A 18 28.98 4.96 9.27
N GLY A 19 29.43 5.89 10.07
CA GLY A 19 28.86 7.24 10.16
C GLY A 19 27.78 7.33 11.24
N ILE A 20 26.61 7.87 10.90
CA ILE A 20 25.46 7.97 11.81
C ILE A 20 24.81 6.59 11.90
N SER A 21 25.09 5.85 12.96
CA SER A 21 24.54 4.50 13.21
C SER A 21 23.27 4.53 14.08
N ASP A 22 23.00 5.63 14.74
CA ASP A 22 21.79 5.82 15.52
C ASP A 22 20.60 6.12 14.60
N PRO A 23 19.53 5.32 14.64
CA PRO A 23 18.38 5.45 13.73
C PRO A 23 17.69 6.80 13.79
N GLU A 24 17.50 7.38 14.99
CA GLU A 24 16.83 8.66 15.17
C GLU A 24 17.67 9.81 14.61
N GLN A 25 18.98 9.81 14.86
CA GLN A 25 19.89 10.82 14.30
C GLN A 25 19.96 10.76 12.78
N LEU A 26 19.91 9.54 12.20
CA LEU A 26 19.90 9.36 10.75
C LEU A 26 18.61 9.86 10.14
N GLU A 27 17.47 9.58 10.76
CA GLU A 27 16.16 10.08 10.37
C GLU A 27 16.10 11.61 10.40
N ASP A 28 16.56 12.23 11.48
CA ASP A 28 16.67 13.69 11.60
C ASP A 28 17.58 14.30 10.53
N PHE A 29 18.71 13.64 10.22
CA PHE A 29 19.60 14.10 9.16
C PHE A 29 18.92 14.06 7.80
N VAL A 30 18.24 12.96 7.47
CA VAL A 30 17.51 12.80 6.20
C VAL A 30 16.37 13.80 6.09
N SER A 31 15.59 14.01 7.15
CA SER A 31 14.52 14.99 7.21
C SER A 31 15.03 16.40 6.88
N ARG A 32 16.11 16.84 7.53
CA ARG A 32 16.72 18.15 7.26
C ARG A 32 17.24 18.27 5.81
N LYS A 33 17.70 17.18 5.21
CA LYS A 33 18.15 17.19 3.78
C LYS A 33 16.96 17.28 2.84
N ARG A 34 15.87 16.57 3.13
CA ARG A 34 14.62 16.67 2.39
C ARG A 34 14.08 18.10 2.36
N GLU A 35 14.06 18.82 3.49
CA GLU A 35 13.65 20.23 3.57
C GLU A 35 14.47 21.14 2.67
N THR A 36 15.69 20.75 2.31
CA THR A 36 16.53 21.46 1.33
C THR A 36 16.29 21.03 -0.13
N GLY A 37 15.31 20.15 -0.38
CA GLY A 37 14.99 19.61 -1.71
C GLY A 37 15.91 18.49 -2.16
N ILE A 38 16.53 17.75 -1.21
CA ILE A 38 17.34 16.56 -1.52
C ILE A 38 16.58 15.34 -1.02
N TYR A 39 16.11 14.51 -1.94
CA TYR A 39 15.37 13.29 -1.68
C TYR A 39 16.29 12.07 -1.58
N LEU A 40 15.84 11.01 -0.90
CA LEU A 40 16.61 9.80 -0.67
C LEU A 40 15.79 8.56 -1.02
N SER A 41 16.29 7.72 -1.93
CA SER A 41 15.81 6.37 -2.15
C SER A 41 16.87 5.35 -1.73
N VAL A 42 16.44 4.19 -1.24
CA VAL A 42 17.32 3.13 -0.76
C VAL A 42 17.11 1.85 -1.55
N LEU A 43 18.18 1.28 -2.09
CA LEU A 43 18.16 0.00 -2.77
C LEU A 43 19.01 -0.98 -1.96
N GLY A 44 18.36 -2.01 -1.41
CA GLY A 44 19.00 -3.06 -0.65
C GLY A 44 19.37 -4.25 -1.54
N PHE A 45 20.54 -4.83 -1.33
CA PHE A 45 21.05 -5.97 -2.07
C PHE A 45 21.52 -7.07 -1.11
N GLY A 46 21.61 -8.30 -1.61
CA GLY A 46 22.22 -9.40 -0.86
C GLY A 46 21.27 -10.10 0.12
N ARG A 47 21.79 -11.14 0.76
CA ARG A 47 21.05 -11.97 1.74
C ARG A 47 21.77 -11.88 3.08
N GLY A 48 21.11 -11.42 4.11
CA GLY A 48 21.67 -11.44 5.46
C GLY A 48 21.24 -10.26 6.33
N ASN A 49 22.07 -9.27 6.48
CA ASN A 49 21.88 -8.19 7.45
C ASN A 49 21.02 -7.01 6.95
N TYR A 50 20.14 -7.23 5.99
CA TYR A 50 19.26 -6.19 5.50
C TYR A 50 18.14 -5.89 6.51
N ASN A 51 18.13 -4.69 7.06
CA ASN A 51 17.08 -4.21 7.97
C ASN A 51 16.02 -3.44 7.18
N ASP A 52 15.02 -4.16 6.67
CA ASP A 52 13.97 -3.60 5.84
C ASP A 52 13.19 -2.48 6.55
N ALA A 53 12.83 -2.66 7.82
CA ALA A 53 12.07 -1.66 8.56
C ALA A 53 12.80 -0.32 8.66
N MET A 54 14.11 -0.32 8.90
CA MET A 54 14.93 0.87 8.94
C MET A 54 15.06 1.52 7.55
N MET A 55 15.29 0.70 6.51
CA MET A 55 15.41 1.20 5.14
C MET A 55 14.11 1.84 4.64
N GLN A 56 12.98 1.23 4.93
CA GLN A 56 11.64 1.79 4.64
C GLN A 56 11.45 3.13 5.35
N LYS A 57 11.77 3.19 6.64
CA LYS A 57 11.61 4.41 7.44
C LYS A 57 12.47 5.56 6.91
N ILE A 58 13.74 5.31 6.61
CA ILE A 58 14.67 6.33 6.09
C ILE A 58 14.25 6.82 4.71
N ALA A 59 13.85 5.89 3.83
CA ALA A 59 13.37 6.25 2.50
C ALA A 59 12.07 7.08 2.56
N GLN A 60 11.12 6.72 3.42
CA GLN A 60 9.90 7.49 3.64
C GLN A 60 10.22 8.89 4.16
N THR A 61 11.08 9.02 5.18
CA THR A 61 11.54 10.32 5.70
C THR A 61 12.21 11.18 4.61
N GLY A 62 12.86 10.53 3.64
CA GLY A 62 13.54 11.17 2.53
C GLY A 62 12.70 11.39 1.26
N ASN A 63 11.38 11.24 1.32
CA ASN A 63 10.47 11.29 0.16
C ASN A 63 10.95 10.40 -0.99
N GLY A 64 11.36 9.19 -0.67
CA GLY A 64 11.83 8.20 -1.62
C GLY A 64 11.20 6.83 -1.39
N ILE A 65 11.77 5.84 -2.06
CA ILE A 65 11.37 4.45 -1.96
C ILE A 65 12.50 3.60 -1.36
N ALA A 66 12.13 2.56 -0.62
CA ALA A 66 13.04 1.47 -0.28
C ALA A 66 12.63 0.24 -1.09
N VAL A 67 13.59 -0.35 -1.78
CA VAL A 67 13.39 -1.55 -2.60
C VAL A 67 14.50 -2.54 -2.30
N TYR A 68 14.12 -3.81 -2.15
CA TYR A 68 15.08 -4.91 -2.09
C TYR A 68 15.26 -5.51 -3.48
N VAL A 69 16.50 -5.59 -3.91
CA VAL A 69 16.88 -6.07 -5.25
C VAL A 69 17.57 -7.41 -5.09
N ASP A 70 16.89 -8.49 -5.43
CA ASP A 70 17.41 -9.86 -5.35
C ASP A 70 17.83 -10.42 -6.71
N THR A 71 17.31 -9.85 -7.78
CA THR A 71 17.54 -10.29 -9.18
C THR A 71 17.92 -9.13 -10.09
N LEU A 72 18.52 -9.46 -11.23
CA LEU A 72 18.78 -8.47 -12.28
C LEU A 72 17.48 -7.92 -12.90
N SER A 73 16.41 -8.71 -12.91
CA SER A 73 15.09 -8.28 -13.38
C SER A 73 14.54 -7.19 -12.48
N GLU A 74 14.61 -7.38 -11.15
CA GLU A 74 14.19 -6.36 -10.19
C GLU A 74 15.07 -5.09 -10.28
N ALA A 75 16.37 -5.25 -10.43
CA ALA A 75 17.27 -4.11 -10.65
C ALA A 75 16.87 -3.30 -11.89
N ARG A 76 16.52 -3.98 -12.99
CA ARG A 76 16.06 -3.33 -14.22
C ARG A 76 14.76 -2.58 -14.02
N LYS A 77 13.77 -3.20 -13.38
CA LYS A 77 12.49 -2.57 -13.02
C LYS A 77 12.72 -1.25 -12.28
N VAL A 78 13.43 -1.30 -11.18
CA VAL A 78 13.64 -0.14 -10.31
C VAL A 78 14.47 0.95 -10.97
N LEU A 79 15.53 0.58 -11.69
CA LEU A 79 16.51 1.52 -12.25
C LEU A 79 16.20 1.98 -13.67
N ALA A 80 15.31 1.32 -14.39
CA ALA A 80 14.95 1.68 -15.75
C ALA A 80 13.45 1.96 -15.88
N ASP A 81 12.60 0.98 -15.52
CA ASP A 81 11.17 1.06 -15.81
C ASP A 81 10.46 2.04 -14.87
N ASP A 82 10.77 2.01 -13.56
CA ASP A 82 10.18 2.87 -12.54
C ASP A 82 10.95 4.20 -12.31
N MET A 83 12.08 4.38 -12.97
CA MET A 83 12.97 5.53 -12.73
C MET A 83 12.26 6.86 -12.97
N ALA A 84 11.46 6.99 -14.02
CA ALA A 84 10.76 8.23 -14.34
C ALA A 84 9.78 8.63 -13.23
N GLY A 85 9.01 7.67 -12.71
CA GLY A 85 8.12 7.88 -11.59
C GLY A 85 8.84 8.28 -10.30
N ASN A 86 10.00 7.70 -10.06
CA ASN A 86 10.80 7.98 -8.87
C ASN A 86 11.54 9.32 -8.91
N ILE A 87 11.84 9.84 -10.09
CA ILE A 87 12.63 11.08 -10.25
C ILE A 87 11.74 12.32 -10.39
N PHE A 88 10.61 12.20 -11.07
CA PHE A 88 9.75 13.34 -11.40
C PHE A 88 8.44 13.33 -10.60
N PRO A 89 8.39 13.95 -9.39
CA PRO A 89 7.14 14.10 -8.67
C PRO A 89 6.16 14.98 -9.48
N ILE A 90 4.91 14.56 -9.54
CA ILE A 90 3.80 15.28 -10.15
C ILE A 90 2.77 15.76 -9.13
N ALA A 91 2.81 15.19 -7.94
CA ALA A 91 2.00 15.58 -6.81
C ALA A 91 2.78 15.34 -5.51
N ASP A 92 2.85 16.36 -4.69
CA ASP A 92 3.49 16.35 -3.38
C ASP A 92 2.40 16.29 -2.30
N ASP A 93 2.72 15.76 -1.12
CA ASP A 93 1.85 15.69 0.07
C ASP A 93 0.47 15.07 -0.23
N VAL A 94 0.45 13.96 -0.94
CA VAL A 94 -0.79 13.27 -1.31
C VAL A 94 -1.40 12.57 -0.12
N LYS A 95 -2.61 12.98 0.27
CA LYS A 95 -3.39 12.44 1.38
C LYS A 95 -4.71 11.90 0.87
N ILE A 96 -5.06 10.70 1.29
CA ILE A 96 -6.33 10.06 0.96
C ILE A 96 -7.11 9.83 2.25
N GLN A 97 -8.36 10.25 2.26
CA GLN A 97 -9.32 9.96 3.32
C GLN A 97 -10.55 9.28 2.74
N VAL A 98 -10.94 8.17 3.32
CA VAL A 98 -12.17 7.46 2.96
C VAL A 98 -13.11 7.49 4.16
N GLU A 99 -14.31 8.01 3.95
CA GLU A 99 -15.39 8.01 4.92
C GLU A 99 -16.47 7.04 4.47
N PHE A 100 -16.70 5.98 5.24
CA PHE A 100 -17.74 4.99 4.93
C PHE A 100 -19.09 5.42 5.47
N ASN A 101 -20.13 5.16 4.68
CA ASN A 101 -21.51 5.42 5.08
C ASN A 101 -21.97 4.35 6.08
N PRO A 102 -22.19 4.68 7.37
CA PRO A 102 -22.54 3.68 8.37
C PRO A 102 -23.93 3.07 8.18
N ALA A 103 -24.79 3.68 7.34
CA ALA A 103 -26.07 3.08 6.94
C ALA A 103 -25.91 1.94 5.92
N ARG A 104 -24.75 1.81 5.29
CA ARG A 104 -24.45 0.81 4.26
C ARG A 104 -23.31 -0.12 4.63
N ILE A 105 -22.32 0.36 5.39
CA ILE A 105 -21.12 -0.33 5.80
C ILE A 105 -21.06 -0.36 7.33
N ALA A 106 -21.13 -1.55 7.91
CA ALA A 106 -21.07 -1.75 9.36
C ALA A 106 -19.62 -1.70 9.85
N GLU A 107 -18.71 -2.33 9.11
CA GLU A 107 -17.30 -2.45 9.47
C GLU A 107 -16.43 -2.25 8.23
N TYR A 108 -15.22 -1.75 8.45
CA TYR A 108 -14.22 -1.64 7.39
C TYR A 108 -12.82 -1.78 7.97
N ARG A 109 -11.90 -2.27 7.13
CA ARG A 109 -10.49 -2.44 7.45
C ARG A 109 -9.65 -2.08 6.23
N LEU A 110 -8.65 -1.21 6.41
CA LEU A 110 -7.64 -0.96 5.38
C LEU A 110 -6.67 -2.15 5.35
N ILE A 111 -6.36 -2.66 4.17
CA ILE A 111 -5.41 -3.75 3.96
C ILE A 111 -4.06 -3.16 3.59
N GLY A 112 -3.05 -3.44 4.39
CA GLY A 112 -1.73 -2.82 4.26
C GLY A 112 -1.70 -1.36 4.73
N TYR A 113 -0.64 -0.65 4.38
CA TYR A 113 -0.43 0.77 4.77
C TYR A 113 -0.24 1.03 6.26
N GLU A 114 0.05 0.02 7.07
CA GLU A 114 0.20 0.16 8.53
C GLU A 114 1.27 1.19 8.92
N THR A 115 2.27 1.38 8.07
CA THR A 115 3.38 2.35 8.28
C THR A 115 3.11 3.73 7.67
N ARG A 116 1.97 3.93 7.01
CA ARG A 116 1.63 5.17 6.26
C ARG A 116 0.29 5.76 6.64
N MET A 117 -0.25 5.36 7.77
CA MET A 117 -1.50 5.93 8.28
C MET A 117 -1.24 7.33 8.83
N LEU A 118 -2.14 8.26 8.49
CA LEU A 118 -2.16 9.62 9.04
C LEU A 118 -3.25 9.73 10.09
N ASP A 119 -3.03 10.56 11.08
CA ASP A 119 -4.07 10.95 12.01
C ASP A 119 -5.17 11.72 11.26
N ARG A 120 -6.41 11.55 11.71
CA ARG A 120 -7.57 12.10 10.99
C ARG A 120 -7.54 13.62 10.85
N GLU A 121 -7.04 14.31 11.86
CA GLU A 121 -6.87 15.76 11.90
C GLU A 121 -5.81 16.28 10.93
N ASP A 122 -4.84 15.44 10.58
CA ASP A 122 -3.73 15.82 9.69
C ASP A 122 -4.12 15.85 8.20
N PHE A 123 -5.28 15.31 7.87
CA PHE A 123 -5.77 15.36 6.49
C PHE A 123 -5.90 16.79 5.94
N ASN A 124 -6.34 17.74 6.77
CA ASN A 124 -6.51 19.14 6.40
C ASN A 124 -5.29 20.03 6.73
N ASN A 125 -4.23 19.44 7.26
CA ASN A 125 -3.04 20.16 7.69
C ASN A 125 -1.97 20.15 6.58
N ASP A 126 -1.82 21.25 5.86
CA ASP A 126 -0.83 21.38 4.78
C ASP A 126 0.64 21.42 5.27
N LYS A 127 0.86 21.41 6.58
CA LYS A 127 2.21 21.33 7.17
C LYS A 127 2.64 19.89 7.46
N VAL A 128 1.72 18.96 7.48
CA VAL A 128 2.02 17.53 7.67
C VAL A 128 2.42 16.95 6.35
N ASP A 129 3.64 16.45 6.31
CA ASP A 129 4.23 15.75 5.17
C ASP A 129 3.49 14.43 4.90
N ALA A 130 3.33 14.10 3.64
CA ALA A 130 2.67 12.89 3.18
C ALA A 130 3.38 12.31 1.95
N GLY A 131 2.79 11.27 1.33
CA GLY A 131 3.43 10.62 0.18
C GLY A 131 3.48 11.50 -1.06
N ASP A 132 4.58 11.42 -1.81
CA ASP A 132 4.70 12.03 -3.12
C ASP A 132 4.35 11.01 -4.22
N ILE A 133 3.74 11.48 -5.29
CA ILE A 133 3.43 10.66 -6.47
C ILE A 133 4.24 11.14 -7.66
N GLY A 134 4.96 10.21 -8.28
CA GLY A 134 5.75 10.46 -9.46
C GLY A 134 5.01 10.23 -10.77
N ALA A 135 5.57 10.71 -11.85
CA ALA A 135 5.01 10.56 -13.19
C ALA A 135 4.86 9.09 -13.60
N GLY A 136 3.69 8.73 -14.11
CA GLY A 136 3.39 7.35 -14.52
C GLY A 136 3.08 6.38 -13.37
N THR A 137 3.12 6.82 -12.11
CA THR A 137 2.84 5.99 -10.94
C THR A 137 1.34 5.95 -10.65
N SER A 138 0.87 4.80 -10.20
CA SER A 138 -0.47 4.61 -9.63
C SER A 138 -0.37 4.00 -8.23
N VAL A 139 -1.27 4.40 -7.34
CA VAL A 139 -1.35 3.89 -5.97
C VAL A 139 -2.74 3.28 -5.75
N THR A 140 -2.77 2.10 -5.14
CA THR A 140 -4.03 1.39 -4.86
C THR A 140 -4.19 1.19 -3.36
N ALA A 141 -5.28 1.68 -2.79
CA ALA A 141 -5.71 1.37 -1.44
C ALA A 141 -6.89 0.39 -1.48
N ILE A 142 -6.82 -0.68 -0.70
CA ILE A 142 -7.85 -1.72 -0.65
C ILE A 142 -8.43 -1.73 0.76
N TYR A 143 -9.76 -1.67 0.83
CA TYR A 143 -10.51 -1.85 2.07
C TYR A 143 -11.36 -3.11 1.98
N GLU A 144 -11.30 -3.92 3.01
CA GLU A 144 -12.31 -4.92 3.29
C GLU A 144 -13.48 -4.23 4.00
N VAL A 145 -14.70 -4.53 3.57
CA VAL A 145 -15.91 -3.91 4.14
C VAL A 145 -16.97 -4.94 4.44
N THR A 146 -17.66 -4.78 5.56
CA THR A 146 -18.82 -5.59 5.94
C THR A 146 -20.10 -4.76 5.74
N PRO A 147 -21.01 -5.17 4.83
CA PRO A 147 -22.25 -4.47 4.62
C PRO A 147 -23.14 -4.44 5.89
N ALA A 148 -23.81 -3.33 6.12
CA ALA A 148 -24.75 -3.21 7.22
C ALA A 148 -25.91 -4.19 7.06
N GLY A 149 -26.21 -4.92 8.14
CA GLY A 149 -27.27 -5.93 8.17
C GLY A 149 -26.90 -7.28 7.54
N SER A 150 -25.60 -7.51 7.25
CA SER A 150 -25.10 -8.83 6.86
C SER A 150 -24.73 -9.67 8.10
N ASP A 151 -24.76 -10.99 7.95
CA ASP A 151 -24.35 -11.93 9.03
C ASP A 151 -22.83 -12.01 9.24
N GLY A 152 -22.05 -11.25 8.45
CA GLY A 152 -20.60 -11.25 8.48
C GLY A 152 -19.98 -10.23 9.44
N ALA A 153 -20.79 -9.51 10.23
CA ALA A 153 -20.27 -8.55 11.20
C ALA A 153 -19.55 -9.29 12.35
N ALA A 154 -18.29 -8.89 12.61
CA ALA A 154 -17.48 -9.47 13.68
C ALA A 154 -17.69 -8.75 15.03
N ILE A 155 -18.28 -7.55 15.01
CA ILE A 155 -18.47 -6.68 16.17
C ILE A 155 -19.97 -6.52 16.43
N ASP A 156 -20.37 -6.63 17.69
CA ASP A 156 -21.74 -6.35 18.10
C ASP A 156 -22.14 -4.90 17.79
N PRO A 157 -23.44 -4.63 17.50
CA PRO A 157 -23.92 -3.27 17.28
C PRO A 157 -23.57 -2.34 18.45
N LEU A 158 -23.10 -1.15 18.14
CA LEU A 158 -22.73 -0.15 19.15
C LEU A 158 -23.96 0.19 20.02
N ARG A 159 -23.81 0.06 21.32
CA ARG A 159 -24.89 0.36 22.29
C ARG A 159 -25.34 1.83 22.25
N TYR A 160 -24.42 2.74 21.96
CA TYR A 160 -24.64 4.19 21.93
C TYR A 160 -24.50 4.79 20.52
N GLY A 161 -24.30 3.94 19.51
CA GLY A 161 -24.32 4.36 18.11
C GLY A 161 -25.76 4.47 17.62
N GLU A 162 -26.21 5.67 17.26
CA GLU A 162 -27.40 5.76 16.42
C GLU A 162 -27.05 5.19 15.05
N ALA A 163 -27.82 4.19 14.58
CA ALA A 163 -27.79 3.82 13.18
C ALA A 163 -28.04 5.10 12.37
N ALA A 164 -27.07 5.51 11.56
CA ALA A 164 -27.20 6.72 10.77
C ALA A 164 -28.49 6.64 9.99
N LYS A 165 -29.41 7.56 10.28
CA LYS A 165 -30.68 7.65 9.55
C LYS A 165 -30.32 7.74 8.09
N ALA A 166 -30.88 6.86 7.26
CA ALA A 166 -30.71 6.87 5.81
C ALA A 166 -31.18 8.24 5.27
N GLY A 167 -30.28 9.21 5.34
CA GLY A 167 -30.47 10.59 4.97
C GLY A 167 -30.24 10.81 3.48
N SER A 168 -29.85 12.02 3.13
CA SER A 168 -29.69 12.53 1.76
C SER A 168 -28.62 11.81 0.89
N THR A 169 -27.85 10.88 1.45
CA THR A 169 -26.80 10.08 0.79
C THR A 169 -27.29 8.68 0.39
N LYS A 170 -28.57 8.55 0.02
CA LYS A 170 -29.13 7.28 -0.49
C LYS A 170 -28.32 6.80 -1.69
N GLY A 171 -27.72 5.60 -1.56
CA GLY A 171 -26.96 4.95 -2.62
C GLY A 171 -25.44 5.12 -2.52
N GLU A 172 -24.92 5.94 -1.62
CA GLU A 172 -23.49 6.07 -1.39
C GLU A 172 -22.98 5.03 -0.38
N TYR A 173 -21.87 4.36 -0.71
CA TYR A 173 -21.15 3.44 0.17
C TYR A 173 -20.06 4.15 0.96
N ALA A 174 -19.37 5.06 0.29
CA ALA A 174 -18.28 5.81 0.86
C ALA A 174 -18.10 7.17 0.15
N PHE A 175 -17.37 8.06 0.80
CA PHE A 175 -16.94 9.33 0.25
C PHE A 175 -15.42 9.42 0.32
N VAL A 176 -14.78 9.48 -0.85
CA VAL A 176 -13.32 9.57 -0.98
C VAL A 176 -12.92 11.03 -1.14
N LYS A 177 -11.92 11.44 -0.36
CA LYS A 177 -11.27 12.73 -0.46
C LYS A 177 -9.79 12.50 -0.75
N LEU A 178 -9.27 13.16 -1.77
CA LEU A 178 -7.86 13.18 -2.11
C LEU A 178 -7.37 14.62 -2.09
N ARG A 179 -6.34 14.88 -1.33
CA ARG A 179 -5.70 16.18 -1.23
C ARG A 179 -4.26 16.04 -1.69
N TYR A 180 -3.78 16.98 -2.50
CA TYR A 180 -2.41 16.98 -3.01
C TYR A 180 -1.94 18.41 -3.28
N LYS A 181 -0.64 18.62 -3.29
CA LYS A 181 0.00 19.84 -3.78
C LYS A 181 0.56 19.61 -5.18
N ALA A 182 0.43 20.59 -6.06
CA ALA A 182 1.26 20.61 -7.26
C ALA A 182 2.73 20.84 -6.85
N PRO A 183 3.72 20.33 -7.60
CA PRO A 183 5.14 20.48 -7.23
C PRO A 183 5.50 21.93 -6.94
N GLY A 184 6.01 22.18 -5.72
CA GLY A 184 6.38 23.50 -5.25
C GLY A 184 5.23 24.43 -4.84
N ALA A 185 3.98 23.97 -4.83
CA ALA A 185 2.85 24.75 -4.35
C ALA A 185 2.78 24.77 -2.81
N ALA A 186 2.38 25.90 -2.24
CA ALA A 186 2.20 26.03 -0.78
C ALA A 186 0.85 25.47 -0.30
N GLU A 187 -0.16 25.51 -1.16
CA GLU A 187 -1.54 25.12 -0.83
C GLU A 187 -1.94 23.84 -1.58
N SER A 188 -2.72 23.00 -0.90
CA SER A 188 -3.22 21.78 -1.47
C SER A 188 -4.53 21.95 -2.24
N THR A 189 -4.72 21.12 -3.25
CA THR A 189 -5.98 20.95 -4.00
C THR A 189 -6.75 19.75 -3.48
N LEU A 190 -8.07 19.87 -3.36
CA LEU A 190 -8.97 18.79 -2.94
C LEU A 190 -9.75 18.23 -4.13
N ILE A 191 -9.71 16.92 -4.30
CA ILE A 191 -10.56 16.14 -5.20
C ILE A 191 -11.47 15.26 -4.34
N THR A 192 -12.73 15.11 -4.73
CA THR A 192 -13.70 14.27 -4.01
C THR A 192 -14.44 13.35 -4.95
N HIS A 193 -14.79 12.16 -4.46
CA HIS A 193 -15.62 11.21 -5.20
C HIS A 193 -16.55 10.45 -4.26
N ALA A 194 -17.84 10.38 -4.58
CA ALA A 194 -18.81 9.56 -3.87
C ALA A 194 -18.86 8.17 -4.52
N VAL A 195 -18.59 7.13 -3.75
CA VAL A 195 -18.66 5.73 -4.19
C VAL A 195 -20.10 5.25 -4.11
N THR A 196 -20.67 4.86 -5.24
CA THR A 196 -22.08 4.52 -5.40
C THR A 196 -22.28 3.16 -6.07
N ASP A 197 -23.53 2.74 -6.27
CA ASP A 197 -23.85 1.52 -7.03
C ASP A 197 -23.30 1.52 -8.47
N LYS A 198 -22.98 2.69 -9.03
CA LYS A 198 -22.38 2.80 -10.37
C LYS A 198 -20.93 2.34 -10.40
N ASP A 199 -20.24 2.45 -9.27
CA ASP A 199 -18.84 2.08 -9.09
C ASP A 199 -18.68 0.59 -8.72
N ARG A 200 -19.82 -0.09 -8.50
CA ARG A 200 -19.86 -1.48 -8.04
C ARG A 200 -19.79 -2.47 -9.21
N SER A 201 -18.86 -3.40 -9.15
CA SER A 201 -18.86 -4.61 -9.98
C SER A 201 -19.83 -5.65 -9.39
N LYS A 202 -20.46 -6.47 -10.25
CA LYS A 202 -21.41 -7.51 -9.80
C LYS A 202 -20.74 -8.63 -9.02
N SER A 203 -19.49 -8.93 -9.38
CA SER A 203 -18.64 -9.92 -8.71
C SER A 203 -17.17 -9.53 -8.90
N VAL A 204 -16.25 -10.19 -8.20
CA VAL A 204 -14.83 -9.95 -8.35
C VAL A 204 -14.34 -10.30 -9.76
N GLU A 205 -14.90 -11.34 -10.39
CA GLU A 205 -14.53 -11.77 -11.75
C GLU A 205 -14.92 -10.72 -12.82
N SER A 206 -15.98 -9.95 -12.55
CA SER A 206 -16.45 -8.87 -13.42
C SER A 206 -15.79 -7.53 -13.16
N ALA A 207 -14.96 -7.44 -12.13
CA ALA A 207 -14.21 -6.23 -11.80
C ALA A 207 -13.12 -5.95 -12.87
N PRO A 208 -12.68 -4.69 -13.03
CA PRO A 208 -11.57 -4.35 -13.90
C PRO A 208 -10.33 -5.18 -13.62
N GLU A 209 -9.54 -5.46 -14.65
CA GLU A 209 -8.32 -6.28 -14.54
C GLU A 209 -7.40 -5.82 -13.43
N TRP A 210 -7.12 -4.51 -13.37
CA TRP A 210 -6.26 -3.94 -12.35
C TRP A 210 -6.79 -4.17 -10.93
N ALA A 211 -8.11 -4.08 -10.72
CA ALA A 211 -8.72 -4.30 -9.41
C ALA A 211 -8.65 -5.77 -8.99
N ARG A 212 -8.86 -6.70 -9.93
CA ARG A 212 -8.72 -8.13 -9.69
C ARG A 212 -7.29 -8.50 -9.31
N PHE A 213 -6.31 -7.97 -10.05
CA PHE A 213 -4.90 -8.22 -9.75
C PHE A 213 -4.51 -7.63 -8.38
N ALA A 214 -4.89 -6.38 -8.09
CA ALA A 214 -4.64 -5.76 -6.79
C ALA A 214 -5.28 -6.54 -5.63
N THR A 215 -6.49 -7.09 -5.84
CA THR A 215 -7.14 -7.96 -4.85
C THR A 215 -6.34 -9.25 -4.62
N ALA A 216 -5.79 -9.86 -5.68
CA ALA A 216 -4.93 -11.03 -5.55
C ALA A 216 -3.66 -10.71 -4.75
N VAL A 217 -3.03 -9.56 -5.01
CA VAL A 217 -1.83 -9.11 -4.26
C VAL A 217 -2.16 -8.85 -2.78
N ALA A 218 -3.28 -8.20 -2.50
CA ALA A 218 -3.74 -7.98 -1.12
C ALA A 218 -4.00 -9.30 -0.39
N GLY A 219 -4.70 -10.23 -1.02
CA GLY A 219 -4.95 -11.56 -0.46
C GLY A 219 -3.66 -12.34 -0.21
N PHE A 220 -2.69 -12.26 -1.10
CA PHE A 220 -1.36 -12.85 -0.91
C PHE A 220 -0.67 -12.29 0.34
N GLY A 221 -0.67 -10.97 0.52
CA GLY A 221 -0.10 -10.32 1.71
C GLY A 221 -0.80 -10.76 3.00
N GLU A 222 -2.13 -10.87 3.00
CA GLU A 222 -2.89 -11.34 4.16
C GLU A 222 -2.62 -12.84 4.47
N MET A 223 -2.48 -13.69 3.44
CA MET A 223 -2.07 -15.08 3.65
C MET A 223 -0.68 -15.20 4.30
N LEU A 224 0.28 -14.37 3.89
CA LEU A 224 1.61 -14.32 4.53
C LEU A 224 1.56 -13.84 5.98
N LYS A 225 0.55 -13.07 6.37
CA LYS A 225 0.29 -12.65 7.76
C LYS A 225 -0.43 -13.72 8.59
N GLY A 226 -0.80 -14.85 8.02
CA GLY A 226 -1.48 -15.97 8.69
C GLY A 226 -2.88 -16.28 8.15
N GLY A 227 -3.44 -15.45 7.30
CA GLY A 227 -4.72 -15.70 6.61
C GLY A 227 -5.99 -15.57 7.45
N ASP A 228 -5.88 -15.33 8.75
CA ASP A 228 -7.02 -15.31 9.69
C ASP A 228 -8.08 -14.25 9.37
N ALA A 229 -7.68 -13.20 8.65
CA ALA A 229 -8.55 -12.09 8.28
C ALA A 229 -9.28 -12.30 6.95
N LEU A 230 -8.95 -13.34 6.18
CA LEU A 230 -9.59 -13.62 4.90
C LEU A 230 -10.88 -14.40 5.08
N GLY A 231 -11.91 -14.05 4.34
CA GLY A 231 -13.18 -14.77 4.30
C GLY A 231 -12.99 -16.23 3.87
N THR A 232 -13.90 -17.10 4.30
CA THR A 232 -13.89 -18.52 3.94
C THR A 232 -13.89 -18.72 2.43
N GLY A 233 -12.93 -19.48 1.92
CA GLY A 233 -12.78 -19.77 0.48
C GLY A 233 -11.86 -18.83 -0.29
N PHE A 234 -11.26 -17.83 0.34
CA PHE A 234 -10.27 -16.96 -0.29
C PHE A 234 -8.85 -17.33 0.18
N GLY A 235 -8.39 -18.51 -0.25
CA GLY A 235 -7.05 -19.03 0.03
C GLY A 235 -6.12 -18.98 -1.19
N TRP A 236 -4.98 -19.69 -1.12
CA TRP A 236 -3.92 -19.70 -2.13
C TRP A 236 -4.43 -19.96 -3.56
N GLU A 237 -5.33 -20.92 -3.72
CA GLU A 237 -5.90 -21.25 -5.03
C GLU A 237 -6.73 -20.11 -5.62
N ALA A 238 -7.60 -19.50 -4.81
CA ALA A 238 -8.42 -18.37 -5.24
C ALA A 238 -7.56 -17.16 -5.62
N ILE A 239 -6.54 -16.84 -4.82
CA ILE A 239 -5.57 -15.78 -5.08
C ILE A 239 -4.85 -16.01 -6.40
N ARG A 240 -4.34 -17.22 -6.61
CA ARG A 240 -3.64 -17.59 -7.83
C ARG A 240 -4.53 -17.50 -9.07
N ASN A 241 -5.76 -18.02 -8.99
CA ASN A 241 -6.72 -18.00 -10.09
C ASN A 241 -7.12 -16.56 -10.43
N LEU A 242 -7.32 -15.72 -9.43
CA LEU A 242 -7.62 -14.31 -9.63
C LEU A 242 -6.45 -13.57 -10.30
N GLY A 243 -5.23 -13.81 -9.84
CA GLY A 243 -4.01 -13.24 -10.42
C GLY A 243 -3.79 -13.70 -11.87
N LEU A 244 -3.97 -15.00 -12.17
CA LEU A 244 -3.90 -15.56 -13.51
C LEU A 244 -4.91 -14.91 -14.46
N GLY A 245 -6.17 -14.78 -14.01
CA GLY A 245 -7.24 -14.20 -14.81
C GLY A 245 -7.11 -12.68 -15.00
N ALA A 246 -6.18 -12.04 -14.28
CA ALA A 246 -5.91 -10.60 -14.33
C ALA A 246 -4.45 -10.26 -14.71
N LYS A 247 -3.71 -11.23 -15.27
CA LYS A 247 -2.31 -11.04 -15.66
C LYS A 247 -2.14 -9.99 -16.77
N GLY A 248 -3.07 -9.94 -17.71
CA GLY A 248 -2.98 -9.03 -18.86
C GLY A 248 -1.78 -9.35 -19.76
N GLU A 249 -1.28 -8.33 -20.46
CA GLU A 249 -0.12 -8.47 -21.38
C GLU A 249 1.19 -8.71 -20.62
N ASP A 250 1.34 -8.12 -19.42
CA ASP A 250 2.49 -8.32 -18.51
C ASP A 250 3.84 -8.18 -19.23
N GLU A 251 4.06 -7.05 -19.88
CA GLU A 251 5.22 -6.77 -20.75
C GLU A 251 6.56 -7.12 -20.09
N PHE A 252 6.69 -6.87 -18.80
CA PHE A 252 7.93 -7.09 -18.02
C PHE A 252 7.95 -8.39 -17.23
N GLY A 253 6.84 -9.16 -17.21
CA GLY A 253 6.75 -10.45 -16.53
C GLY A 253 6.52 -10.37 -15.00
N TYR A 254 6.29 -9.20 -14.42
CA TYR A 254 6.12 -9.02 -12.97
C TYR A 254 4.87 -9.70 -12.41
N ARG A 255 3.79 -9.71 -13.17
CA ARG A 255 2.57 -10.41 -12.76
C ARG A 255 2.71 -11.91 -12.87
N ALA A 256 3.46 -12.41 -13.85
CA ALA A 256 3.82 -13.82 -13.96
C ALA A 256 4.69 -14.27 -12.78
N GLU A 257 5.66 -13.45 -12.38
CA GLU A 257 6.51 -13.69 -11.21
C GLU A 257 5.67 -13.74 -9.93
N PHE A 258 4.74 -12.82 -9.73
CA PHE A 258 3.79 -12.84 -8.62
C PHE A 258 3.03 -14.18 -8.54
N ILE A 259 2.58 -14.72 -9.68
CA ILE A 259 1.87 -15.99 -9.72
C ILE A 259 2.79 -17.15 -9.30
N GLU A 260 4.06 -17.14 -9.67
CA GLU A 260 5.02 -18.13 -9.20
C GLU A 260 5.29 -17.98 -7.69
N LEU A 261 5.40 -16.74 -7.17
CA LEU A 261 5.51 -16.49 -5.73
C LEU A 261 4.32 -17.06 -4.95
N THR A 262 3.10 -16.97 -5.47
CA THR A 262 1.94 -17.59 -4.81
C THR A 262 2.05 -19.10 -4.69
N ARG A 263 2.60 -19.79 -5.69
CA ARG A 263 2.85 -21.24 -5.66
C ARG A 263 3.93 -21.63 -4.66
N LEU A 264 5.00 -20.85 -4.61
CA LEU A 264 6.10 -21.08 -3.66
C LEU A 264 5.60 -20.89 -2.23
N ALA A 265 4.82 -19.84 -1.97
CA ALA A 265 4.25 -19.57 -0.65
C ALA A 265 3.27 -20.67 -0.20
N GLU A 266 2.38 -21.12 -1.08
CA GLU A 266 1.47 -22.25 -0.83
C GLU A 266 2.23 -23.53 -0.45
N THR A 267 3.34 -23.81 -1.17
CA THR A 267 4.19 -24.96 -0.89
C THR A 267 4.88 -24.85 0.47
N ALA A 268 5.41 -23.66 0.78
CA ALA A 268 6.07 -23.38 2.06
C ALA A 268 5.09 -23.51 3.24
N ASP A 269 3.87 -22.98 3.09
CA ASP A 269 2.80 -23.05 4.08
C ASP A 269 2.39 -24.51 4.36
N ALA A 270 2.20 -25.30 3.30
CA ALA A 270 1.91 -26.73 3.43
C ALA A 270 3.05 -27.50 4.14
N GLN A 271 4.32 -27.17 3.87
CA GLN A 271 5.46 -27.78 4.56
C GLN A 271 5.52 -27.38 6.03
N ALA A 272 5.26 -26.10 6.34
CA ALA A 272 5.22 -25.63 7.72
C ALA A 272 4.14 -26.34 8.54
N ALA A 273 2.96 -26.56 7.95
CA ALA A 273 1.87 -27.32 8.59
C ALA A 273 2.26 -28.76 8.89
N LEU A 274 3.05 -29.43 8.05
CA LEU A 274 3.53 -30.80 8.27
C LEU A 274 4.61 -30.89 9.36
N THR A 275 5.39 -29.81 9.56
CA THR A 275 6.51 -29.78 10.52
C THR A 275 6.13 -29.21 11.87
N SER A 276 4.99 -28.51 11.97
CA SER A 276 4.46 -28.02 13.25
C SER A 276 3.95 -29.21 14.07
N PRO A 277 4.47 -29.48 15.29
CA PRO A 277 3.88 -30.48 16.17
C PRO A 277 2.46 -30.05 16.47
N GLY A 278 1.49 -30.90 16.14
CA GLY A 278 0.07 -30.63 16.33
C GLY A 278 -0.18 -29.99 17.68
N LYS A 279 -0.89 -28.87 17.70
CA LYS A 279 -1.52 -28.37 18.93
C LYS A 279 -2.51 -29.47 19.32
N GLY A 280 -2.05 -30.34 20.20
CA GLY A 280 -2.88 -31.40 20.80
C GLY A 280 -4.12 -30.77 21.42
N GLU A 281 -5.20 -31.44 21.23
CA GLU A 281 -6.53 -31.19 21.80
C GLU A 281 -6.52 -30.87 23.30
#